data_f49f13f5ddb74951b3fb604ec08d0d6a
#
_entry.id   f49f13f5ddb74951b3fb604ec08d0d6a
#
_cell.length_a   1.000
_cell.length_b   1.000
_cell.length_c   1.000
_cell.angle_alpha   90.00
_cell.angle_beta   90.00
_cell.angle_gamma   90.00
#
_symmetry.space_group_name_H-M   'P 1'
#
loop_
_entity.id
_entity.type
_entity.pdbx_description
1 polymer ?
#
loop_
_entity_poly.entity_id
_entity_poly.type
_entity_poly.pdbx_seq_one_letter_code
_entity_poly.pdbx_strand_id
1 'polypeptide(L)'
;MLKGKFIVFEGIDGCGKSTQARILADRFGVLLTQEPYSFQISAQVRKILREESNPYSRAEELTELFIKDRKIHVEEYILPRIGREENVVLDRYDLSTIAYQAAQGLDINDLIERHRGLLVPDITFFVDTPVEVCMKRTD
;
A
#
# COMPACT_ATOMS: atom_id res chain seq x y z
N MET A 1 17.91 -5.68 21.47
CA MET A 1 18.21 -5.77 20.04
C MET A 1 17.33 -4.79 19.28
N LEU A 2 17.93 -3.88 18.53
CA LEU A 2 17.18 -2.93 17.70
C LEU A 2 16.60 -3.71 16.51
N LYS A 3 15.30 -3.81 16.40
CA LYS A 3 14.64 -4.39 15.22
C LYS A 3 14.65 -3.36 14.10
N GLY A 4 14.66 -3.82 12.85
CA GLY A 4 14.42 -2.97 11.70
C GLY A 4 13.06 -2.27 11.79
N LYS A 5 12.91 -1.15 11.10
CA LYS A 5 11.68 -0.34 11.10
C LYS A 5 10.89 -0.57 9.83
N PHE A 6 9.57 -0.63 10.00
CA PHE A 6 8.61 -0.66 8.91
C PHE A 6 7.99 0.73 8.73
N ILE A 7 8.30 1.36 7.61
CA ILE A 7 7.94 2.75 7.30
C ILE A 7 7.03 2.76 6.08
N VAL A 8 5.91 3.45 6.16
CA VAL A 8 4.92 3.52 5.10
C VAL A 8 4.69 4.97 4.67
N PHE A 9 4.59 5.18 3.36
CA PHE A 9 4.14 6.43 2.77
C PHE A 9 2.74 6.26 2.21
N GLU A 10 1.84 7.14 2.60
CA GLU A 10 0.45 7.19 2.16
C GLU A 10 0.13 8.55 1.56
N GLY A 11 -0.84 8.58 0.65
CA GLY A 11 -1.31 9.78 -0.02
C GLY A 11 -1.92 9.44 -1.38
N ILE A 12 -2.64 10.38 -1.96
CA ILE A 12 -3.29 10.23 -3.26
C ILE A 12 -2.25 10.27 -4.40
N ASP A 13 -2.64 9.84 -5.58
CA ASP A 13 -1.79 9.92 -6.76
C ASP A 13 -1.37 11.36 -7.05
N GLY A 14 -0.10 11.56 -7.39
CA GLY A 14 0.46 12.88 -7.66
C GLY A 14 0.84 13.70 -6.42
N CYS A 15 0.67 13.17 -5.20
CA CYS A 15 1.03 13.90 -3.98
C CYS A 15 2.54 13.98 -3.72
N GLY A 16 3.34 13.14 -4.37
CA GLY A 16 4.79 13.10 -4.18
C GLY A 16 5.27 11.99 -3.24
N LYS A 17 4.39 11.11 -2.76
CA LYS A 17 4.77 10.05 -1.82
C LYS A 17 5.82 9.10 -2.36
N SER A 18 5.69 8.66 -3.62
CA SER A 18 6.64 7.74 -4.25
C SER A 18 8.03 8.37 -4.40
N THR A 19 8.07 9.66 -4.71
CA THR A 19 9.31 10.44 -4.77
C THR A 19 9.96 10.54 -3.39
N GLN A 20 9.19 10.86 -2.36
CA GLN A 20 9.70 10.95 -0.98
C GLN A 20 10.15 9.60 -0.44
N ALA A 21 9.41 8.54 -0.71
CA ALA A 21 9.78 7.18 -0.33
C ALA A 21 11.13 6.76 -0.96
N ARG A 22 11.32 7.08 -2.24
CA ARG A 22 12.58 6.80 -2.95
C ARG A 22 13.74 7.60 -2.40
N ILE A 23 13.55 8.89 -2.14
CA ILE A 23 14.58 9.75 -1.54
C ILE A 23 15.01 9.20 -0.18
N LEU A 24 14.06 8.82 0.66
CA LEU A 24 14.35 8.22 1.96
C LEU A 24 15.15 6.92 1.81
N ALA A 25 14.69 6.04 0.93
CA ALA A 25 15.33 4.75 0.68
C ALA A 25 16.77 4.92 0.21
N ASP A 26 17.00 5.79 -0.78
CA ASP A 26 18.33 6.04 -1.35
C ASP A 26 19.28 6.70 -0.34
N ARG A 27 18.76 7.69 0.40
CA ARG A 27 19.60 8.44 1.35
C ARG A 27 20.10 7.59 2.53
N PHE A 28 19.27 6.67 2.99
CA PHE A 28 19.58 5.86 4.18
C PHE A 28 19.90 4.39 3.87
N GLY A 29 19.98 4.03 2.59
CA GLY A 29 20.24 2.65 2.17
C GLY A 29 19.15 1.67 2.63
N VAL A 30 17.89 2.11 2.62
CA VAL A 30 16.74 1.31 3.07
C VAL A 30 16.08 0.64 1.87
N LEU A 31 15.58 -0.56 2.09
CA LEU A 31 14.86 -1.31 1.05
C LEU A 31 13.50 -0.68 0.79
N LEU A 32 13.23 -0.34 -0.47
CA LEU A 32 11.94 0.15 -0.95
C LEU A 32 11.18 -0.99 -1.60
N THR A 33 9.95 -1.22 -1.17
CA THR A 33 9.06 -2.22 -1.74
C THR A 33 7.69 -1.63 -2.07
N GLN A 34 6.84 -2.39 -2.74
CA GLN A 34 5.51 -1.94 -3.16
C GLN A 34 4.53 -3.10 -3.23
N GLU A 35 3.25 -2.78 -3.19
CA GLU A 35 2.15 -3.72 -3.40
C GLU A 35 1.40 -3.38 -4.70
N PRO A 36 0.81 -4.35 -5.41
CA PRO A 36 0.84 -5.79 -5.11
C PRO A 36 2.25 -6.40 -5.21
N TYR A 37 2.60 -7.20 -4.22
CA TYR A 37 3.91 -7.86 -4.11
C TYR A 37 3.97 -9.16 -4.93
N SER A 38 2.93 -10.01 -4.80
CA SER A 38 2.84 -11.29 -5.49
C SER A 38 2.59 -11.07 -6.99
N PHE A 39 3.44 -11.67 -7.82
CA PHE A 39 3.28 -11.61 -9.27
C PHE A 39 1.92 -12.12 -9.74
N GLN A 40 1.45 -13.23 -9.16
CA GLN A 40 0.17 -13.85 -9.53
C GLN A 40 -1.02 -12.96 -9.15
N ILE A 41 -1.01 -12.40 -7.94
CA ILE A 41 -2.09 -11.49 -7.49
C ILE A 41 -2.05 -10.20 -8.30
N SER A 42 -0.87 -9.65 -8.55
CA SER A 42 -0.71 -8.46 -9.40
C SER A 42 -1.30 -8.68 -10.80
N ALA A 43 -1.09 -9.86 -11.39
CA ALA A 43 -1.67 -10.21 -12.68
C ALA A 43 -3.21 -10.29 -12.63
N GLN A 44 -3.77 -10.88 -11.57
CA GLN A 44 -5.22 -10.94 -11.36
C GLN A 44 -5.84 -9.56 -11.20
N VAL A 45 -5.24 -8.71 -10.38
CA VAL A 45 -5.70 -7.32 -10.17
C VAL A 45 -5.68 -6.54 -11.49
N ARG A 46 -4.59 -6.61 -12.24
CA ARG A 46 -4.50 -5.94 -13.55
C ARG A 46 -5.54 -6.45 -14.55
N LYS A 47 -5.82 -7.75 -14.54
CA LYS A 47 -6.86 -8.33 -15.38
C LYS A 47 -8.23 -7.75 -15.05
N ILE A 48 -8.61 -7.74 -13.77
CA ILE A 48 -9.87 -7.18 -13.30
C ILE A 48 -10.01 -5.71 -13.71
N LEU A 49 -8.97 -4.91 -13.48
CA LEU A 49 -8.99 -3.49 -13.80
C LEU A 49 -9.08 -3.20 -15.31
N ARG A 50 -8.61 -4.11 -16.15
CA ARG A 50 -8.72 -3.96 -17.62
C ARG A 50 -10.06 -4.42 -18.18
N GLU A 51 -10.64 -5.47 -17.61
CA GLU A 51 -11.88 -6.07 -18.11
C GLU A 51 -13.13 -5.38 -17.59
N GLU A 52 -13.02 -4.68 -16.48
CA GLU A 52 -14.15 -4.10 -15.79
C GLU A 52 -14.29 -2.61 -16.09
N SER A 53 -15.39 -2.23 -16.73
CA SER A 53 -15.72 -0.83 -16.99
C SER A 53 -16.28 -0.11 -15.76
N ASN A 54 -16.78 -0.86 -14.79
CA ASN A 54 -17.29 -0.35 -13.53
C ASN A 54 -16.50 -0.93 -12.35
N PRO A 55 -15.50 -0.20 -11.81
CA PRO A 55 -14.70 -0.70 -10.70
C PRO A 55 -15.50 -1.01 -9.44
N TYR A 56 -16.68 -0.40 -9.27
CA TYR A 56 -17.55 -0.67 -8.11
C TYR A 56 -18.09 -2.10 -8.09
N SER A 57 -18.29 -2.71 -9.25
CA SER A 57 -18.86 -4.05 -9.36
C SER A 57 -17.93 -5.16 -8.84
N ARG A 58 -16.64 -4.90 -8.78
CA ARG A 58 -15.63 -5.86 -8.35
C ARG A 58 -14.81 -5.40 -7.14
N ALA A 59 -15.33 -4.42 -6.39
CA ALA A 59 -14.64 -3.86 -5.22
C ALA A 59 -14.36 -4.91 -4.15
N GLU A 60 -15.29 -5.81 -3.88
CA GLU A 60 -15.12 -6.88 -2.91
C GLU A 60 -13.99 -7.83 -3.29
N GLU A 61 -13.96 -8.29 -4.53
CA GLU A 61 -12.93 -9.18 -5.05
C GLU A 61 -11.54 -8.52 -5.04
N LEU A 62 -11.46 -7.26 -5.43
CA LEU A 62 -10.22 -6.48 -5.37
C LEU A 62 -9.72 -6.35 -3.93
N THR A 63 -10.62 -6.09 -2.98
CA THR A 63 -10.28 -5.98 -1.57
C THR A 63 -9.68 -7.28 -1.04
N GLU A 64 -10.30 -8.41 -1.33
CA GLU A 64 -9.77 -9.72 -0.94
C GLU A 64 -8.38 -9.98 -1.50
N LEU A 65 -8.16 -9.65 -2.77
CA LEU A 65 -6.86 -9.80 -3.43
C LEU A 65 -5.79 -8.91 -2.78
N PHE A 66 -6.11 -7.65 -2.50
CA PHE A 66 -5.16 -6.73 -1.84
C PHE A 66 -4.79 -7.19 -0.44
N ILE A 67 -5.75 -7.66 0.36
CA ILE A 67 -5.49 -8.16 1.71
C ILE A 67 -4.67 -9.45 1.66
N LYS A 68 -4.99 -10.36 0.74
CA LYS A 68 -4.22 -11.60 0.54
C LYS A 68 -2.78 -11.31 0.14
N ASP A 69 -2.58 -10.41 -0.82
CA ASP A 69 -1.25 -9.98 -1.27
C ASP A 69 -0.43 -9.40 -0.11
N ARG A 70 -1.07 -8.57 0.71
CA ARG A 70 -0.44 -7.93 1.87
C ARG A 70 0.04 -8.94 2.90
N LYS A 71 -0.76 -9.95 3.19
CA LYS A 71 -0.35 -11.03 4.09
C LYS A 71 0.90 -11.74 3.58
N ILE A 72 0.92 -12.09 2.29
CA ILE A 72 2.07 -12.73 1.65
C ILE A 72 3.29 -11.80 1.72
N HIS A 73 3.12 -10.53 1.38
CA HIS A 73 4.19 -9.54 1.40
C HIS A 73 4.80 -9.36 2.80
N VAL A 74 3.95 -9.27 3.82
CA VAL A 74 4.39 -9.15 5.21
C VAL A 74 5.17 -10.39 5.64
N GLU A 75 4.65 -11.57 5.37
CA GLU A 75 5.25 -12.84 5.80
C GLU A 75 6.54 -13.18 5.06
N GLU A 76 6.56 -13.00 3.75
CA GLU A 76 7.69 -13.44 2.91
C GLU A 76 8.79 -12.40 2.75
N TYR A 77 8.46 -11.11 2.86
CA TYR A 77 9.41 -10.04 2.57
C TYR A 77 9.67 -9.13 3.77
N ILE A 78 8.62 -8.56 4.37
CA ILE A 78 8.79 -7.48 5.36
C ILE A 78 9.30 -8.02 6.69
N LEU A 79 8.61 -8.99 7.28
CA LEU A 79 8.98 -9.55 8.59
C LEU A 79 10.38 -10.17 8.60
N PRO A 80 10.80 -10.95 7.58
CA PRO A 80 12.16 -11.49 7.56
C PRO A 80 13.24 -10.41 7.57
N ARG A 81 13.02 -9.29 6.90
CA ARG A 81 13.97 -8.17 6.85
C ARG A 81 14.05 -7.40 8.16
N ILE A 82 12.90 -7.09 8.72
CA ILE A 82 12.83 -6.43 10.04
C ILE A 82 13.51 -7.30 11.10
N GLY A 83 13.34 -8.62 11.02
CA GLY A 83 13.98 -9.57 11.92
C GLY A 83 15.51 -9.59 11.80
N ARG A 84 16.06 -9.21 10.65
CA ARG A 84 17.51 -9.04 10.40
C ARG A 84 18.01 -7.62 10.62
N GLU A 85 17.22 -6.80 11.30
CA GLU A 85 17.53 -5.39 11.60
C GLU A 85 17.59 -4.49 10.34
N GLU A 86 17.03 -4.93 9.22
CA GLU A 86 16.90 -4.13 8.01
C GLU A 86 15.63 -3.29 8.07
N ASN A 87 15.73 -2.00 7.71
CA ASN A 87 14.56 -1.14 7.59
C ASN A 87 13.87 -1.36 6.23
N VAL A 88 12.56 -1.25 6.20
CA VAL A 88 11.75 -1.41 4.99
C VAL A 88 10.84 -0.21 4.81
N VAL A 89 10.85 0.37 3.61
CA VAL A 89 9.94 1.45 3.20
C VAL A 89 8.94 0.89 2.19
N LEU A 90 7.68 1.15 2.42
CA LEU A 90 6.58 0.72 1.55
C LEU A 90 5.78 1.92 1.05
N ASP A 91 5.60 2.00 -0.25
CA ASP A 91 4.72 2.95 -0.93
C ASP A 91 3.30 2.38 -0.98
N ARG A 92 2.41 2.91 -0.16
CA ARG A 92 1.03 2.49 0.10
C ARG A 92 0.91 1.19 0.90
N TYR A 93 -0.01 1.20 1.86
CA TYR A 93 -0.33 0.06 2.70
C TYR A 93 -1.84 0.00 2.96
N ASP A 94 -2.25 -0.35 4.17
CA ASP A 94 -3.65 -0.56 4.56
C ASP A 94 -4.55 0.65 4.34
N LEU A 95 -4.10 1.86 4.66
CA LEU A 95 -4.90 3.07 4.53
C LEU A 95 -5.31 3.35 3.08
N SER A 96 -4.44 3.07 2.11
CA SER A 96 -4.79 3.19 0.70
C SER A 96 -5.91 2.24 0.32
N THR A 97 -5.84 0.97 0.73
CA THR A 97 -6.89 -0.01 0.45
C THR A 97 -8.21 0.40 1.09
N ILE A 98 -8.18 0.81 2.36
CA ILE A 98 -9.38 1.27 3.06
C ILE A 98 -10.01 2.47 2.34
N ALA A 99 -9.22 3.48 2.00
CA ALA A 99 -9.71 4.69 1.34
C ALA A 99 -10.28 4.41 -0.05
N TYR A 100 -9.55 3.68 -0.90
CA TYR A 100 -9.99 3.40 -2.27
C TYR A 100 -11.20 2.48 -2.31
N GLN A 101 -11.24 1.44 -1.48
CA GLN A 101 -12.35 0.51 -1.47
C GLN A 101 -13.61 1.10 -0.82
N ALA A 102 -13.46 1.97 0.19
CA ALA A 102 -14.58 2.73 0.72
C ALA A 102 -15.16 3.69 -0.33
N ALA A 103 -14.31 4.34 -1.12
CA ALA A 103 -14.75 5.17 -2.24
C ALA A 103 -15.49 4.36 -3.32
N GLN A 104 -15.22 3.07 -3.42
CA GLN A 104 -15.91 2.14 -4.31
C GLN A 104 -17.19 1.55 -3.71
N GLY A 105 -17.62 2.02 -2.55
CA GLY A 105 -18.91 1.70 -1.95
C GLY A 105 -18.88 0.67 -0.83
N LEU A 106 -17.72 0.15 -0.42
CA LEU A 106 -17.62 -0.77 0.69
C LEU A 106 -17.67 -0.03 2.03
N ASP A 107 -18.16 -0.70 3.08
CA ASP A 107 -18.25 -0.14 4.41
C ASP A 107 -16.85 0.06 5.02
N ILE A 108 -16.56 1.27 5.47
CA ILE A 108 -15.23 1.63 6.00
C ILE A 108 -14.90 0.88 7.29
N ASN A 109 -15.88 0.63 8.15
CA ASN A 109 -15.65 -0.08 9.41
C ASN A 109 -15.35 -1.56 9.15
N ASP A 110 -16.03 -2.16 8.18
CA ASP A 110 -15.73 -3.52 7.75
C ASP A 110 -14.32 -3.64 7.15
N LEU A 111 -13.93 -2.68 6.32
CA LEU A 111 -12.58 -2.62 5.76
C LEU A 111 -11.51 -2.51 6.85
N ILE A 112 -11.72 -1.66 7.84
CA ILE A 112 -10.81 -1.52 8.99
C ILE A 112 -10.71 -2.86 9.74
N GLU A 113 -11.83 -3.51 9.98
CA GLU A 113 -11.87 -4.80 10.70
C GLU A 113 -11.10 -5.90 9.95
N ARG A 114 -11.24 -5.96 8.63
CA ARG A 114 -10.51 -6.94 7.79
C ARG A 114 -8.98 -6.75 7.82
N HIS A 115 -8.50 -5.57 8.16
CA HIS A 115 -7.07 -5.27 8.30
C HIS A 115 -6.54 -5.51 9.72
N ARG A 116 -7.43 -5.83 10.67
CA ARG A 116 -7.04 -6.10 12.05
C ARG A 116 -6.12 -7.32 12.12
N GLY A 117 -5.06 -7.22 12.89
CA GLY A 117 -4.06 -8.29 13.04
C GLY A 117 -2.94 -8.30 12.00
N LEU A 118 -2.99 -7.43 10.98
CA LEU A 118 -1.86 -7.22 10.08
C LEU A 118 -0.76 -6.42 10.77
N LEU A 119 0.46 -6.56 10.27
CA LEU A 119 1.60 -5.81 10.79
C LEU A 119 1.32 -4.31 10.75
N VAL A 120 1.49 -3.66 11.90
CA VAL A 120 1.33 -2.20 12.02
C VAL A 120 2.66 -1.52 11.71
N PRO A 121 2.69 -0.51 10.83
CA PRO A 121 3.91 0.26 10.58
C PRO A 121 4.42 0.95 11.85
N ASP A 122 5.74 1.05 11.98
CA ASP A 122 6.36 1.86 13.04
C ASP A 122 6.11 3.34 12.79
N ILE A 123 6.13 3.77 11.52
CA ILE A 123 5.88 5.15 11.11
C ILE A 123 5.07 5.13 9.82
N THR A 124 4.04 5.96 9.76
CA THR A 124 3.31 6.25 8.52
C THR A 124 3.41 7.74 8.23
N PHE A 125 3.95 8.07 7.05
CA PHE A 125 3.97 9.44 6.54
C PHE A 125 2.78 9.64 5.61
N PHE A 126 1.88 10.52 5.97
CA PHE A 126 0.81 10.97 5.08
C PHE A 126 1.26 12.23 4.35
N VAL A 127 1.41 12.14 3.03
CA VAL A 127 1.85 13.25 2.20
C VAL A 127 0.61 14.05 1.76
N ASP A 128 0.33 15.10 2.50
CA ASP A 128 -0.86 15.94 2.33
C ASP A 128 -0.59 17.06 1.33
N THR A 129 -0.75 16.74 0.05
CA THR A 129 -0.65 17.72 -1.03
C THR A 129 -2.06 18.09 -1.50
N PRO A 130 -2.35 19.39 -1.74
CA PRO A 130 -3.67 19.80 -2.24
C PRO A 130 -4.10 19.02 -3.48
N VAL A 131 -5.36 18.60 -3.52
CA VAL A 131 -5.92 17.76 -4.61
C VAL A 131 -5.70 18.41 -5.96
N GLU A 132 -5.87 19.73 -6.07
CA GLU A 132 -5.70 20.50 -7.31
C GLU A 132 -4.27 20.39 -7.85
N VAL A 133 -3.28 20.36 -6.95
CA VAL A 133 -1.87 20.18 -7.31
C VAL A 133 -1.63 18.76 -7.78
N CYS A 134 -2.17 17.77 -7.07
CA CYS A 134 -2.06 16.36 -7.44
C CYS A 134 -2.66 16.09 -8.82
N MET A 135 -3.83 16.61 -9.11
CA MET A 135 -4.50 16.45 -10.40
C MET A 135 -3.69 17.01 -11.56
N LYS A 136 -2.99 18.13 -11.36
CA LYS A 136 -2.11 18.71 -12.39
C LYS A 136 -0.87 17.86 -12.68
N ARG A 137 -0.44 17.04 -11.73
CA ARG A 137 0.75 16.18 -11.88
C ARG A 137 0.45 14.83 -12.51
N THR A 138 -0.82 14.42 -12.56
CA THR A 138 -1.25 13.08 -13.01
C THR A 138 -1.85 13.06 -14.41
N ASP A 139 -1.86 14.19 -15.13
CA ASP A 139 -2.35 14.29 -16.52
C ASP A 139 -1.43 13.59 -17.53
#